data_b5aed2edcd0a04384e0fb5d48be52720
#
_entry.id   b5aed2edcd0a04384e0fb5d48be52720
#
_cell.length_a   1.000
_cell.length_b   1.000
_cell.length_c   1.000
_cell.angle_alpha   90.00
_cell.angle_beta   90.00
_cell.angle_gamma   90.00
#
_symmetry.space_group_name_H-M   'P 1'
#
loop_
_entity.id
_entity.type
_entity.pdbx_description
1 polymer ?
#
loop_
_entity_poly.entity_id
_entity_poly.type
_entity_poly.pdbx_seq_one_letter_code
_entity_poly.pdbx_strand_id
1 'polypeptide(L)'
;MPTKPGPTGPDFDEDQVDLIFHALSDRTRRDIMGKVSLGEQSISGLARQYEVSFAAIQKHVSVLEKASLVTKRVDGRQKLVQNNPETLRRATELLAEYERIWTHRINAIGRILETESQADDRKRAEERTPE
;
A
#
# COMPACT_ATOMS: atom_id res chain seq x y z
N MET A 1 -13.37 17.71 -20.46
CA MET A 1 -12.39 16.79 -19.87
C MET A 1 -13.00 15.41 -19.75
N PRO A 2 -12.43 14.45 -20.44
CA PRO A 2 -12.91 13.09 -20.26
C PRO A 2 -12.65 12.67 -18.83
N THR A 3 -13.68 12.37 -18.11
CA THR A 3 -13.59 11.71 -16.84
C THR A 3 -13.06 10.32 -17.09
N LYS A 4 -11.84 10.08 -16.67
CA LYS A 4 -11.35 8.70 -16.65
C LYS A 4 -12.27 7.91 -15.74
N PRO A 5 -12.69 6.71 -16.17
CA PRO A 5 -13.29 5.81 -15.21
C PRO A 5 -12.26 5.62 -14.10
N GLY A 6 -12.58 6.09 -12.92
CA GLY A 6 -11.76 5.85 -11.76
C GLY A 6 -11.56 4.37 -11.55
N PRO A 7 -10.49 3.96 -10.88
CA PRO A 7 -10.36 2.58 -10.50
C PRO A 7 -11.58 2.19 -9.69
N THR A 8 -12.09 1.04 -9.97
CA THR A 8 -13.14 0.43 -9.19
C THR A 8 -12.59 0.16 -7.78
N GLY A 9 -12.72 1.11 -6.93
CA GLY A 9 -12.28 1.00 -5.55
C GLY A 9 -12.93 2.08 -4.72
N PRO A 10 -12.81 1.99 -3.40
CA PRO A 10 -13.33 3.02 -2.52
C PRO A 10 -12.76 4.37 -2.94
N ASP A 11 -13.55 5.41 -2.78
CA ASP A 11 -13.32 6.79 -3.21
C ASP A 11 -11.89 7.30 -3.02
N PHE A 12 -11.00 6.93 -3.94
CA PHE A 12 -9.67 7.50 -3.99
C PHE A 12 -9.60 8.56 -5.06
N ASP A 13 -9.18 9.74 -4.64
CA ASP A 13 -8.68 10.73 -5.56
C ASP A 13 -7.39 10.17 -6.18
N GLU A 14 -7.35 10.04 -7.49
CA GLU A 14 -6.20 9.53 -8.23
C GLU A 14 -4.92 10.34 -7.94
N ASP A 15 -5.05 11.65 -7.80
CA ASP A 15 -3.90 12.49 -7.46
C ASP A 15 -3.36 12.17 -6.07
N GLN A 16 -4.23 11.88 -5.12
CA GLN A 16 -3.82 11.47 -3.79
C GLN A 16 -3.12 10.10 -3.82
N VAL A 17 -3.62 9.17 -4.61
CA VAL A 17 -2.99 7.86 -4.79
C VAL A 17 -1.56 8.03 -5.31
N ASP A 18 -1.37 8.86 -6.31
CA ASP A 18 -0.05 9.15 -6.86
C ASP A 18 0.88 9.74 -5.81
N LEU A 19 0.39 10.67 -4.99
CA LEU A 19 1.17 11.27 -3.91
C LEU A 19 1.58 10.23 -2.86
N ILE A 20 0.66 9.32 -2.50
CA ILE A 20 0.94 8.27 -1.52
C ILE A 20 2.05 7.35 -2.02
N PHE A 21 1.93 6.84 -3.24
CA PHE A 21 2.94 5.92 -3.79
C PHE A 21 4.26 6.61 -4.05
N HIS A 22 4.22 7.86 -4.51
CA HIS A 22 5.44 8.67 -4.64
C HIS A 22 6.15 8.83 -3.30
N ALA A 23 5.41 9.19 -2.25
CA ALA A 23 5.97 9.35 -0.92
C ALA A 23 6.59 8.04 -0.42
N LEU A 24 5.95 6.91 -0.67
CA LEU A 24 6.42 5.60 -0.21
C LEU A 24 7.49 4.99 -1.13
N SER A 25 7.83 5.64 -2.23
CA SER A 25 8.86 5.13 -3.15
C SER A 25 10.29 5.33 -2.65
N ASP A 26 10.49 6.09 -1.59
CA ASP A 26 11.80 6.38 -1.02
C ASP A 26 12.02 5.61 0.29
N ARG A 27 13.20 5.00 0.42
CA ARG A 27 13.54 4.20 1.61
C ARG A 27 13.52 5.01 2.90
N THR A 28 14.08 6.20 2.89
CA THR A 28 14.13 7.06 4.08
C THR A 28 12.73 7.45 4.51
N ARG A 29 11.87 7.80 3.56
CA ARG A 29 10.48 8.14 3.87
C ARG A 29 9.71 6.96 4.45
N ARG A 30 9.91 5.75 3.93
CA ARG A 30 9.30 4.54 4.52
C ARG A 30 9.79 4.30 5.94
N ASP A 31 11.08 4.54 6.19
CA ASP A 31 11.65 4.39 7.51
C ASP A 31 11.08 5.41 8.51
N ILE A 32 10.92 6.65 8.08
CA ILE A 32 10.25 7.70 8.87
C ILE A 32 8.82 7.27 9.20
N MET A 33 8.09 6.74 8.22
CA MET A 33 6.72 6.23 8.45
C MET A 33 6.70 5.17 9.54
N GLY A 34 7.64 4.24 9.51
CA GLY A 34 7.77 3.22 10.55
C GLY A 34 7.95 3.82 11.93
N LYS A 35 8.82 4.83 12.04
CA LYS A 35 9.11 5.48 13.32
C LYS A 35 7.92 6.26 13.86
N VAL A 36 7.25 7.05 13.02
CA VAL A 36 6.08 7.83 13.47
C VAL A 36 4.87 6.94 13.74
N SER A 37 4.82 5.75 13.19
CA SER A 37 3.77 4.77 13.49
C SER A 37 3.89 4.22 14.91
N LEU A 38 5.10 4.25 15.48
CA LEU A 38 5.33 3.84 16.87
C LEU A 38 5.05 4.96 17.88
N GLY A 39 5.00 6.19 17.42
CA GLY A 39 4.72 7.35 18.26
C GLY A 39 5.15 8.64 17.57
N GLU A 40 4.66 9.75 18.11
CA GLU A 40 4.97 11.08 17.62
C GLU A 40 6.46 11.37 17.71
N GLN A 41 7.03 11.97 16.66
CA GLN A 41 8.46 12.30 16.58
C GLN A 41 8.63 13.77 16.23
N SER A 42 9.60 14.45 16.88
CA SER A 42 9.98 15.78 16.43
C SER A 42 10.84 15.67 15.17
N ILE A 43 10.78 16.70 14.32
CA ILE A 43 11.63 16.73 13.12
C ILE A 43 13.12 16.71 13.52
N SER A 44 13.49 17.45 14.56
CA SER A 44 14.85 17.41 15.09
C SER A 44 15.26 16.04 15.57
N GLY A 45 14.35 15.34 16.26
CA GLY A 45 14.60 13.97 16.72
C GLY A 45 14.78 13.00 15.58
N LEU A 46 13.98 13.13 14.54
CA LEU A 46 14.15 12.32 13.33
C LEU A 46 15.50 12.60 12.66
N ALA A 47 15.84 13.88 12.50
CA ALA A 47 17.09 14.27 11.82
C ALA A 47 18.32 13.68 12.50
N ARG A 48 18.31 13.54 13.82
CA ARG A 48 19.44 12.96 14.57
C ARG A 48 19.63 11.47 14.32
N GLN A 49 18.63 10.79 13.76
CA GLN A 49 18.66 9.35 13.54
C GLN A 49 19.17 8.98 12.13
N TYR A 50 19.46 9.98 11.30
CA TYR A 50 19.88 9.77 9.91
C TYR A 50 21.16 10.53 9.61
N GLU A 51 21.95 10.00 8.68
CA GLU A 51 23.17 10.64 8.19
C GLU A 51 22.87 11.60 7.05
N VAL A 52 21.84 12.43 7.22
CA VAL A 52 21.43 13.44 6.25
C VAL A 52 21.17 14.76 6.98
N SER A 53 21.11 15.85 6.23
CA SER A 53 20.87 17.16 6.80
C SER A 53 19.45 17.28 7.37
N PHE A 54 19.30 18.20 8.33
CA PHE A 54 17.98 18.56 8.85
C PHE A 54 17.03 18.99 7.73
N ALA A 55 17.54 19.77 6.77
CA ALA A 55 16.77 20.22 5.62
C ALA A 55 16.26 19.05 4.76
N ALA A 56 17.07 18.01 4.60
CA ALA A 56 16.66 16.81 3.87
C ALA A 56 15.53 16.09 4.58
N ILE A 57 15.60 15.96 5.90
CA ILE A 57 14.53 15.35 6.70
C ILE A 57 13.25 16.18 6.61
N GLN A 58 13.34 17.51 6.70
CA GLN A 58 12.17 18.37 6.52
C GLN A 58 11.51 18.15 5.16
N LYS A 59 12.31 17.97 4.12
CA LYS A 59 11.83 17.73 2.77
C LYS A 59 11.09 16.39 2.67
N HIS A 60 11.66 15.35 3.25
CA HIS A 60 11.00 14.03 3.32
C HIS A 60 9.68 14.10 4.07
N VAL A 61 9.65 14.76 5.21
CA VAL A 61 8.43 14.94 6.00
C VAL A 61 7.39 15.75 5.21
N SER A 62 7.81 16.77 4.47
CA SER A 62 6.92 17.55 3.62
C SER A 62 6.27 16.71 2.52
N VAL A 63 7.01 15.80 1.91
CA VAL A 63 6.46 14.88 0.90
C VAL A 63 5.42 13.96 1.52
N LEU A 64 5.70 13.42 2.71
CA LEU A 64 4.75 12.58 3.45
C LEU A 64 3.51 13.36 3.86
N GLU A 65 3.68 14.62 4.26
CA GLU A 65 2.55 15.46 4.65
C GLU A 65 1.64 15.80 3.46
N LYS A 66 2.22 16.09 2.31
CA LYS A 66 1.45 16.34 1.08
C LYS A 66 0.62 15.14 0.67
N ALA A 67 1.11 13.94 0.94
CA ALA A 67 0.38 12.71 0.69
C ALA A 67 -0.65 12.40 1.79
N SER A 68 -0.75 13.24 2.80
CA SER A 68 -1.61 13.05 3.99
C SER A 68 -1.26 11.81 4.81
N LEU A 69 -0.06 11.27 4.63
CA LEU A 69 0.42 10.11 5.41
C LEU A 69 0.81 10.50 6.82
N VAL A 70 1.23 11.74 7.01
CA VAL A 70 1.55 12.30 8.32
C VAL A 70 0.92 13.68 8.44
N THR A 71 0.74 14.12 9.68
CA THR A 71 0.36 15.48 10.02
C THR A 71 1.45 16.09 10.88
N LYS A 72 1.55 17.42 10.86
CA LYS A 72 2.49 18.15 11.70
C LYS A 72 1.71 19.03 12.66
N ARG A 73 2.19 19.13 13.89
CA ARG A 73 1.69 20.13 14.84
C ARG A 73 2.86 20.84 15.48
N VAL A 74 2.63 22.09 15.86
CA VAL A 74 3.63 22.89 16.55
C VAL A 74 3.43 22.73 18.06
N ASP A 75 4.52 22.40 18.76
CA ASP A 75 4.53 22.33 20.22
C ASP A 75 5.72 23.16 20.71
N GLY A 76 5.45 24.39 21.10
CA GLY A 76 6.50 25.35 21.44
C GLY A 76 7.41 25.64 20.24
N ARG A 77 8.68 25.31 20.36
CA ARG A 77 9.67 25.48 19.31
C ARG A 77 9.85 24.24 18.44
N GLN A 78 9.12 23.16 18.77
CA GLN A 78 9.24 21.90 18.06
C GLN A 78 8.10 21.73 17.06
N LYS A 79 8.42 21.10 15.95
CA LYS A 79 7.41 20.58 15.03
C LYS A 79 7.36 19.06 15.21
N LEU A 80 6.20 18.58 15.58
CA LEU A 80 5.97 17.17 15.85
C LEU A 80 5.24 16.55 14.67
N VAL A 81 5.70 15.36 14.30
CA VAL A 81 5.16 14.58 13.18
C VAL A 81 4.38 13.41 13.75
N GLN A 82 3.15 13.29 13.31
CA GLN A 82 2.25 12.22 13.72
C GLN A 82 1.80 11.41 12.53
N ASN A 83 1.60 10.13 12.74
CA ASN A 83 1.00 9.25 11.75
C ASN A 83 -0.46 9.66 11.50
N ASN A 84 -0.91 9.54 10.25
CA ASN A 84 -2.31 9.67 9.88
C ASN A 84 -2.85 8.30 9.47
N PRO A 85 -3.39 7.52 10.41
CA PRO A 85 -3.81 6.14 10.12
C PRO A 85 -4.93 6.04 9.09
N GLU A 86 -5.75 7.08 8.95
CA GLU A 86 -6.85 7.09 7.97
C GLU A 86 -6.32 6.95 6.53
N THR A 87 -5.25 7.68 6.20
CA THR A 87 -4.65 7.60 4.87
C THR A 87 -4.02 6.23 4.62
N LEU A 88 -3.33 5.67 5.62
CA LEU A 88 -2.77 4.32 5.51
C LEU A 88 -3.87 3.28 5.32
N ARG A 89 -4.98 3.42 6.04
CA ARG A 89 -6.12 2.53 5.90
C ARG A 89 -6.67 2.56 4.47
N ARG A 90 -6.80 3.75 3.88
CA ARG A 90 -7.25 3.90 2.49
C ARG A 90 -6.28 3.26 1.50
N ALA A 91 -4.99 3.44 1.68
CA ALA A 91 -3.99 2.81 0.84
C ALA A 91 -4.05 1.28 0.94
N THR A 92 -4.25 0.77 2.15
CA THR A 92 -4.42 -0.66 2.40
C THR A 92 -5.66 -1.19 1.68
N GLU A 93 -6.77 -0.45 1.72
CA GLU A 93 -8.00 -0.82 1.01
C GLU A 93 -7.79 -0.91 -0.51
N LEU A 94 -7.03 0.03 -1.08
CA LEU A 94 -6.72 0.01 -2.51
C LEU A 94 -5.89 -1.22 -2.87
N LEU A 95 -4.85 -1.51 -2.09
CA LEU A 95 -4.01 -2.68 -2.31
C LEU A 95 -4.79 -3.98 -2.11
N ALA A 96 -5.68 -4.01 -1.13
CA ALA A 96 -6.57 -5.15 -0.89
C ALA A 96 -7.51 -5.40 -2.08
N GLU A 97 -7.94 -4.34 -2.75
CA GLU A 97 -8.77 -4.47 -3.96
C GLU A 97 -8.00 -5.15 -5.08
N TYR A 98 -6.75 -4.74 -5.32
CA TYR A 98 -5.89 -5.38 -6.31
C TYR A 98 -5.62 -6.85 -5.94
N GLU A 99 -5.41 -7.11 -4.68
CA GLU A 99 -5.22 -8.48 -4.18
C GLU A 99 -6.45 -9.34 -4.42
N ARG A 100 -7.65 -8.82 -4.18
CA ARG A 100 -8.91 -9.54 -4.44
C ARG A 100 -9.07 -9.88 -5.92
N ILE A 101 -8.78 -8.94 -6.80
CA ILE A 101 -8.84 -9.16 -8.26
C ILE A 101 -7.86 -10.25 -8.66
N TRP A 102 -6.63 -10.19 -8.18
CA TRP A 102 -5.59 -11.17 -8.46
C TRP A 102 -5.96 -12.55 -7.92
N THR A 103 -6.40 -12.63 -6.68
CA THR A 103 -6.82 -13.87 -6.04
C THR A 103 -7.99 -14.51 -6.77
N HIS A 104 -8.97 -13.71 -7.19
CA HIS A 104 -10.10 -14.19 -7.96
C HIS A 104 -9.66 -14.81 -9.29
N ARG A 105 -8.72 -14.19 -9.98
CA ARG A 105 -8.16 -14.75 -11.24
C ARG A 105 -7.43 -16.06 -11.00
N ILE A 106 -6.60 -16.13 -9.97
CA ILE A 106 -5.89 -17.35 -9.62
C ILE A 106 -6.86 -18.48 -9.28
N ASN A 107 -7.89 -18.20 -8.49
CA ASN A 107 -8.91 -19.18 -8.12
C ASN A 107 -9.70 -19.67 -9.33
N ALA A 108 -10.02 -18.79 -10.27
CA ALA A 108 -10.69 -19.16 -11.51
C ALA A 108 -9.81 -20.11 -12.36
N ILE A 109 -8.52 -19.79 -12.49
CA ILE A 109 -7.57 -20.65 -13.20
C ILE A 109 -7.42 -21.99 -12.47
N GLY A 110 -7.30 -21.97 -11.14
CA GLY A 110 -7.21 -23.18 -10.33
C GLY A 110 -8.42 -24.09 -10.52
N ARG A 111 -9.63 -23.53 -10.57
CA ARG A 111 -10.85 -24.29 -10.82
C ARG A 111 -10.86 -24.93 -12.20
N ILE A 112 -10.38 -24.22 -13.21
CA ILE A 112 -10.27 -24.78 -14.57
C ILE A 112 -9.30 -25.96 -14.57
N LEU A 113 -8.13 -25.81 -13.95
CA LEU A 113 -7.14 -26.87 -13.85
C LEU A 113 -7.64 -28.08 -13.09
N GLU A 114 -8.36 -27.87 -12.00
CA GLU A 114 -9.00 -28.95 -11.23
C GLU A 114 -10.03 -29.71 -12.07
N THR A 115 -10.85 -28.99 -12.84
CA THR A 115 -11.85 -29.60 -13.71
C THR A 115 -11.18 -30.47 -14.79
N GLU A 116 -10.10 -29.99 -15.39
CA GLU A 116 -9.33 -30.75 -16.38
C GLU A 116 -8.70 -31.99 -15.75
N SER A 117 -8.12 -31.86 -14.58
CA SER A 117 -7.52 -32.97 -13.83
C SER A 117 -8.56 -34.04 -13.50
N GLN A 118 -9.75 -33.63 -13.06
CA GLN A 118 -10.86 -34.54 -12.77
C GLN A 118 -11.35 -35.26 -14.02
N ALA A 119 -11.42 -34.57 -15.14
CA ALA A 119 -11.79 -35.16 -16.42
C ALA A 119 -10.78 -36.22 -16.87
N ASP A 120 -9.48 -35.96 -16.70
CA ASP A 120 -8.41 -36.91 -17.00
C ASP A 120 -8.50 -38.13 -16.08
N ASP A 121 -8.73 -37.92 -14.80
CA ASP A 121 -8.88 -39.01 -13.84
C ASP A 121 -10.08 -39.91 -14.17
N ARG A 122 -11.18 -39.30 -14.60
CA ARG A 122 -12.34 -40.08 -15.06
C ARG A 122 -12.01 -40.92 -16.28
N LYS A 123 -11.33 -40.37 -17.25
CA LYS A 123 -10.89 -41.10 -18.44
C LYS A 123 -10.02 -42.28 -18.06
N ARG A 124 -9.08 -42.09 -17.17
CA ARG A 124 -8.19 -43.17 -16.69
C ARG A 124 -8.96 -44.23 -15.95
N ALA A 125 -9.94 -43.84 -15.15
CA ALA A 125 -10.80 -44.81 -14.44
C ALA A 125 -11.62 -45.65 -15.41
N GLU A 126 -12.18 -45.04 -16.44
CA GLU A 126 -12.95 -45.75 -17.49
C GLU A 126 -12.07 -46.71 -18.27
N GLU A 127 -10.83 -46.33 -18.57
CA GLU A 127 -9.86 -47.21 -19.30
C GLU A 127 -9.38 -48.38 -18.43
N ARG A 128 -9.51 -48.28 -17.09
CA ARG A 128 -9.08 -49.33 -16.14
C ARG A 128 -10.16 -50.30 -15.76
N THR A 129 -11.39 -50.11 -16.23
CA THR A 129 -12.47 -51.01 -15.87
C THR A 129 -12.21 -52.40 -16.48
N PRO A 130 -11.97 -53.44 -15.71
CA PRO A 130 -11.85 -54.81 -16.24
C PRO A 130 -13.18 -55.27 -16.76
N GLU A 131 -13.15 -55.98 -17.85
CA GLU A 131 -14.37 -56.64 -18.41
C GLU A 131 -15.03 -57.57 -17.41
#